data_269f2a6219ae5b165f8a8f9af85f8203
#
_entry.id   269f2a6219ae5b165f8a8f9af85f8203
#
_cell.length_a   1.000
_cell.length_b   1.000
_cell.length_c   1.000
_cell.angle_alpha   90.00
_cell.angle_beta   90.00
_cell.angle_gamma   90.00
#
_symmetry.space_group_name_H-M   'P 1'
#
loop_
_entity.id
_entity.type
_entity.pdbx_description
1 polymer ?
#
loop_
_entity_poly.entity_id
_entity_poly.type
_entity_poly.pdbx_seq_one_letter_code
_entity_poly.pdbx_strand_id
1 'polypeptide(L)'
;PGMHIKSPKVMNKVLNRSAQSLIDDSDIILFVVQRLTLDEQDMSVLEKLKEAGSQVICVVNKVDQVEDKNKLLPMMARLADEYNFIDIILMSVIYNDGVVELEALIQKYLPENNHIYGEEGIQGTHKDMFMITELIREKIIRMLGDELPHDTFVQVELLEDEESIIKIHSVIYVVRDSQKQIVIGKGGGTLKKIGQQARIELEEYFGKKVFLKTWVKVKKNWNTDSDYIQSLGVGGSYES
;
A
#
# COMPACT_ATOMS: atom_id res chain seq x y z
N PRO A 1 3.30 -3.71 4.76
CA PRO A 1 4.39 -2.77 4.42
C PRO A 1 5.58 -3.51 3.83
N GLY A 2 6.27 -2.90 2.85
CA GLY A 2 7.46 -3.50 2.26
C GLY A 2 8.64 -3.47 3.22
N MET A 3 9.32 -4.59 3.39
CA MET A 3 10.57 -4.66 4.15
C MET A 3 11.78 -4.47 3.23
N HIS A 4 12.72 -3.61 3.62
CA HIS A 4 13.90 -3.28 2.82
C HIS A 4 15.19 -3.51 3.63
N ILE A 5 16.04 -4.45 3.21
CA ILE A 5 17.23 -4.85 3.95
C ILE A 5 18.37 -3.82 3.87
N LYS A 6 18.53 -3.16 2.73
CA LYS A 6 19.74 -2.37 2.42
C LYS A 6 19.48 -0.88 2.11
N SER A 7 18.38 -0.31 2.53
CA SER A 7 18.19 1.12 2.25
C SER A 7 18.54 1.98 3.47
N PRO A 8 19.49 2.94 3.34
CA PRO A 8 19.85 3.84 4.43
C PRO A 8 18.77 4.90 4.72
N LYS A 9 17.69 4.92 3.97
CA LYS A 9 16.60 5.90 4.12
C LYS A 9 15.87 5.68 5.44
N VAL A 10 15.69 6.73 6.22
CA VAL A 10 14.97 6.73 7.51
C VAL A 10 13.58 6.13 7.37
N MET A 11 12.88 6.43 6.27
CA MET A 11 11.58 5.86 5.93
C MET A 11 11.57 4.32 5.98
N ASN A 12 12.60 3.67 5.42
CA ASN A 12 12.67 2.22 5.43
C ASN A 12 12.93 1.63 6.82
N LYS A 13 13.62 2.35 7.71
CA LYS A 13 13.75 1.94 9.12
C LYS A 13 12.42 2.03 9.86
N VAL A 14 11.64 3.08 9.60
CA VAL A 14 10.29 3.23 10.17
C VAL A 14 9.37 2.11 9.66
N LEU A 15 9.34 1.88 8.35
CA LEU A 15 8.56 0.78 7.74
C LEU A 15 8.96 -0.59 8.27
N ASN A 16 10.26 -0.87 8.44
CA ASN A 16 10.74 -2.13 8.98
C ASN A 16 10.34 -2.32 10.46
N ARG A 17 10.38 -1.26 11.28
CA ARG A 17 9.89 -1.33 12.67
C ARG A 17 8.40 -1.62 12.74
N SER A 18 7.61 -0.91 11.94
CA SER A 18 6.17 -1.14 11.86
C SER A 18 5.84 -2.54 11.37
N ALA A 19 6.55 -3.03 10.35
CA ALA A 19 6.38 -4.40 9.90
C ALA A 19 6.72 -5.43 10.99
N GLN A 20 7.75 -5.18 11.81
CA GLN A 20 8.11 -6.08 12.90
C GLN A 20 7.05 -6.11 14.00
N SER A 21 6.54 -4.95 14.45
CA SER A 21 5.47 -4.93 15.45
C SER A 21 4.18 -5.59 14.95
N LEU A 22 3.85 -5.43 13.67
CA LEU A 22 2.69 -6.07 13.07
C LEU A 22 2.82 -7.60 12.97
N ILE A 23 4.04 -8.14 12.83
CA ILE A 23 4.27 -9.59 12.83
C ILE A 23 3.83 -10.20 14.16
N ASP A 24 4.18 -9.54 15.27
CA ASP A 24 3.90 -10.05 16.62
C ASP A 24 2.41 -9.93 16.99
N ASP A 25 1.69 -8.97 16.40
CA ASP A 25 0.29 -8.64 16.73
C ASP A 25 -0.73 -9.21 15.74
N SER A 26 -0.29 -9.92 14.69
CA SER A 26 -1.18 -10.40 13.62
C SER A 26 -1.59 -11.86 13.81
N ASP A 27 -2.88 -12.16 13.70
CA ASP A 27 -3.39 -13.53 13.69
C ASP A 27 -2.95 -14.31 12.44
N ILE A 28 -2.93 -13.63 11.29
CA ILE A 28 -2.51 -14.19 10.00
C ILE A 28 -1.64 -13.18 9.26
N ILE A 29 -0.57 -13.67 8.68
CA ILE A 29 0.34 -12.87 7.86
C ILE A 29 0.24 -13.31 6.39
N LEU A 30 0.09 -12.35 5.49
CA LEU A 30 0.19 -12.59 4.07
C LEU A 30 1.61 -12.25 3.60
N PHE A 31 2.38 -13.27 3.23
CA PHE A 31 3.68 -13.11 2.60
C PHE A 31 3.50 -13.03 1.09
N VAL A 32 3.51 -11.79 0.57
CA VAL A 32 3.25 -11.53 -0.85
C VAL A 32 4.54 -11.44 -1.62
N VAL A 33 4.73 -12.35 -2.56
CA VAL A 33 5.87 -12.39 -3.48
C VAL A 33 5.42 -12.25 -4.92
N GLN A 34 6.33 -11.84 -5.77
CA GLN A 34 6.14 -11.81 -7.22
C GLN A 34 7.30 -12.49 -7.90
N ARG A 35 7.10 -13.03 -9.14
CA ARG A 35 8.12 -13.73 -9.93
C ARG A 35 8.38 -15.17 -9.46
N LEU A 36 9.23 -15.85 -10.22
CA LEU A 36 9.54 -17.27 -10.04
C LEU A 36 10.74 -17.54 -9.10
N THR A 37 11.34 -16.47 -8.56
CA THR A 37 12.54 -16.60 -7.70
C THR A 37 12.40 -15.66 -6.50
N LEU A 38 12.69 -16.21 -5.32
CA LEU A 38 12.87 -15.41 -4.11
C LEU A 38 14.24 -14.72 -4.18
N ASP A 39 14.28 -13.44 -3.84
CA ASP A 39 15.51 -12.69 -3.69
C ASP A 39 16.02 -12.69 -2.22
N GLU A 40 17.17 -12.06 -1.98
CA GLU A 40 17.74 -11.95 -0.62
C GLU A 40 16.79 -11.22 0.35
N GLN A 41 15.94 -10.33 -0.15
CA GLN A 41 14.99 -9.58 0.69
C GLN A 41 13.84 -10.50 1.10
N ASP A 42 13.30 -11.26 0.17
CA ASP A 42 12.25 -12.25 0.44
C ASP A 42 12.72 -13.27 1.48
N MET A 43 13.95 -13.79 1.32
CA MET A 43 14.55 -14.75 2.25
C MET A 43 14.72 -14.16 3.66
N SER A 44 15.16 -12.91 3.77
CA SER A 44 15.29 -12.26 5.09
C SER A 44 13.95 -12.00 5.77
N VAL A 45 12.88 -11.77 5.00
CA VAL A 45 11.52 -11.70 5.57
C VAL A 45 11.09 -13.05 6.08
N LEU A 46 11.32 -14.13 5.30
CA LEU A 46 10.99 -15.50 5.72
C LEU A 46 11.71 -15.92 7.01
N GLU A 47 12.99 -15.55 7.16
CA GLU A 47 13.74 -15.82 8.40
C GLU A 47 13.06 -15.19 9.62
N LYS A 48 12.64 -13.93 9.52
CA LYS A 48 11.91 -13.24 10.60
C LYS A 48 10.57 -13.90 10.92
N LEU A 49 9.84 -14.33 9.89
CA LEU A 49 8.58 -15.05 10.07
C LEU A 49 8.78 -16.40 10.74
N LYS A 50 9.90 -17.10 10.45
CA LYS A 50 10.31 -18.34 11.15
C LYS A 50 10.57 -18.10 12.63
N GLU A 51 11.29 -17.02 12.95
CA GLU A 51 11.60 -16.65 14.34
C GLU A 51 10.35 -16.31 15.14
N ALA A 52 9.38 -15.62 14.52
CA ALA A 52 8.13 -15.26 15.18
C ALA A 52 7.14 -16.43 15.32
N GLY A 53 7.29 -17.51 14.54
CA GLY A 53 6.37 -18.66 14.57
C GLY A 53 4.97 -18.34 14.08
N SER A 54 4.82 -17.34 13.23
CA SER A 54 3.54 -16.79 12.80
C SER A 54 2.80 -17.72 11.83
N GLN A 55 1.46 -17.60 11.79
CA GLN A 55 0.64 -18.24 10.77
C GLN A 55 0.73 -17.46 9.46
N VAL A 56 1.28 -18.05 8.42
CA VAL A 56 1.59 -17.37 7.16
C VAL A 56 0.92 -18.03 5.98
N ILE A 57 0.22 -17.24 5.18
CA ILE A 57 -0.25 -17.62 3.84
C ILE A 57 0.71 -16.99 2.82
N CYS A 58 1.27 -17.80 1.94
CA CYS A 58 2.10 -17.29 0.84
C CYS A 58 1.22 -16.93 -0.37
N VAL A 59 1.39 -15.72 -0.87
CA VAL A 59 0.67 -15.20 -2.05
C VAL A 59 1.67 -14.93 -3.17
N VAL A 60 1.63 -15.73 -4.22
CA VAL A 60 2.43 -15.53 -5.43
C VAL A 60 1.61 -14.68 -6.41
N ASN A 61 1.84 -13.37 -6.40
CA ASN A 61 1.09 -12.44 -7.25
C ASN A 61 1.75 -12.24 -8.62
N LYS A 62 1.00 -11.64 -9.55
CA LYS A 62 1.39 -11.37 -10.94
C LYS A 62 1.71 -12.63 -11.75
N VAL A 63 0.98 -13.72 -11.50
CA VAL A 63 1.14 -14.96 -12.27
C VAL A 63 0.73 -14.82 -13.75
N ASP A 64 -0.02 -13.76 -14.08
CA ASP A 64 -0.32 -13.36 -15.45
C ASP A 64 0.94 -13.03 -16.28
N GLN A 65 2.01 -12.55 -15.63
CA GLN A 65 3.28 -12.23 -16.28
C GLN A 65 4.19 -13.45 -16.48
N VAL A 66 3.79 -14.62 -15.98
CA VAL A 66 4.56 -15.86 -16.17
C VAL A 66 4.12 -16.54 -17.46
N GLU A 67 4.96 -16.50 -18.49
CA GLU A 67 4.68 -17.09 -19.80
C GLU A 67 4.51 -18.63 -19.71
N ASP A 68 5.42 -19.31 -19.02
CA ASP A 68 5.39 -20.76 -18.83
C ASP A 68 4.86 -21.14 -17.45
N LYS A 69 3.58 -21.46 -17.38
CA LYS A 69 2.89 -21.86 -16.15
C LYS A 69 3.47 -23.11 -15.47
N ASN A 70 4.17 -23.97 -16.21
CA ASN A 70 4.83 -25.15 -15.64
C ASN A 70 5.94 -24.79 -14.65
N LYS A 71 6.49 -23.57 -14.73
CA LYS A 71 7.50 -23.08 -13.79
C LYS A 71 6.93 -22.71 -12.41
N LEU A 72 5.62 -22.54 -12.29
CA LEU A 72 4.96 -22.22 -11.02
C LEU A 72 5.03 -23.39 -10.03
N LEU A 73 4.85 -24.63 -10.49
CA LEU A 73 4.89 -25.81 -9.61
C LEU A 73 6.25 -25.99 -8.91
N PRO A 74 7.40 -25.93 -9.62
CA PRO A 74 8.72 -25.98 -8.97
C PRO A 74 8.94 -24.82 -7.99
N MET A 75 8.41 -23.64 -8.28
CA MET A 75 8.47 -22.52 -7.35
C MET A 75 7.67 -22.77 -6.07
N MET A 76 6.44 -23.27 -6.19
CA MET A 76 5.60 -23.61 -5.03
C MET A 76 6.28 -24.68 -4.17
N ALA A 77 6.89 -25.69 -4.76
CA ALA A 77 7.64 -26.71 -4.03
C ALA A 77 8.79 -26.10 -3.23
N ARG A 78 9.59 -25.21 -3.84
CA ARG A 78 10.65 -24.49 -3.14
C ARG A 78 10.13 -23.63 -1.98
N LEU A 79 9.03 -22.91 -2.19
CA LEU A 79 8.40 -22.11 -1.12
C LEU A 79 7.97 -23.01 0.04
N ALA A 80 7.35 -24.16 -0.24
CA ALA A 80 6.93 -25.12 0.76
C ALA A 80 8.12 -25.74 1.54
N ASP A 81 9.27 -25.89 0.90
CA ASP A 81 10.50 -26.35 1.55
C ASP A 81 11.12 -25.25 2.48
N GLU A 82 10.94 -23.98 2.10
CA GLU A 82 11.49 -22.85 2.87
C GLU A 82 10.70 -22.54 4.15
N TYR A 83 9.38 -22.66 4.11
CA TYR A 83 8.51 -22.31 5.24
C TYR A 83 7.25 -23.17 5.25
N ASN A 84 6.78 -23.52 6.44
CA ASN A 84 5.51 -24.25 6.62
C ASN A 84 4.32 -23.28 6.51
N PHE A 85 4.02 -22.85 5.28
CA PHE A 85 2.86 -21.99 5.02
C PHE A 85 1.55 -22.72 5.31
N ILE A 86 0.52 -21.98 5.74
CA ILE A 86 -0.86 -22.48 5.81
C ILE A 86 -1.30 -22.95 4.41
N ASP A 87 -1.03 -22.11 3.41
CA ASP A 87 -1.26 -22.43 2.00
C ASP A 87 -0.41 -21.51 1.10
N ILE A 88 -0.28 -21.88 -0.18
CA ILE A 88 0.41 -21.10 -1.21
C ILE A 88 -0.58 -20.83 -2.33
N ILE A 89 -1.02 -19.56 -2.44
CA ILE A 89 -2.00 -19.12 -3.43
C ILE A 89 -1.31 -18.44 -4.60
N LEU A 90 -1.64 -18.89 -5.80
CA LEU A 90 -1.27 -18.24 -7.05
C LEU A 90 -2.35 -17.24 -7.42
N MET A 91 -1.98 -15.98 -7.68
CA MET A 91 -2.99 -14.97 -7.99
C MET A 91 -2.52 -13.92 -9.01
N SER A 92 -3.47 -13.28 -9.63
CA SER A 92 -3.30 -12.07 -10.41
C SER A 92 -4.34 -11.03 -10.01
N VAL A 93 -3.95 -10.06 -9.21
CA VAL A 93 -4.87 -8.99 -8.75
C VAL A 93 -5.48 -8.23 -9.93
N ILE A 94 -4.71 -8.00 -11.00
CA ILE A 94 -5.20 -7.27 -12.20
C ILE A 94 -6.39 -7.98 -12.85
N TYR A 95 -6.38 -9.32 -12.86
CA TYR A 95 -7.44 -10.13 -13.45
C TYR A 95 -8.44 -10.67 -12.43
N ASN A 96 -8.32 -10.29 -11.16
CA ASN A 96 -9.12 -10.78 -10.04
C ASN A 96 -9.11 -12.31 -9.91
N ASP A 97 -7.99 -12.94 -10.31
CA ASP A 97 -7.76 -14.38 -10.24
C ASP A 97 -7.10 -14.74 -8.91
N GLY A 98 -7.64 -15.72 -8.19
CA GLY A 98 -7.16 -16.17 -6.87
C GLY A 98 -7.58 -15.28 -5.68
N VAL A 99 -8.31 -14.17 -5.90
CA VAL A 99 -8.70 -13.25 -4.82
C VAL A 99 -9.77 -13.85 -3.92
N VAL A 100 -10.78 -14.49 -4.50
CA VAL A 100 -11.88 -15.13 -3.76
C VAL A 100 -11.36 -16.29 -2.92
N GLU A 101 -10.44 -17.08 -3.46
CA GLU A 101 -9.78 -18.18 -2.76
C GLU A 101 -8.96 -17.67 -1.56
N LEU A 102 -8.22 -16.56 -1.75
CA LEU A 102 -7.48 -15.92 -0.67
C LEU A 102 -8.41 -15.41 0.44
N GLU A 103 -9.49 -14.74 0.10
CA GLU A 103 -10.49 -14.26 1.07
C GLU A 103 -11.10 -15.41 1.87
N ALA A 104 -11.50 -16.48 1.20
CA ALA A 104 -12.06 -17.67 1.85
C ALA A 104 -11.05 -18.34 2.80
N LEU A 105 -9.77 -18.37 2.40
CA LEU A 105 -8.71 -18.92 3.23
C LEU A 105 -8.45 -18.06 4.46
N ILE A 106 -8.39 -16.74 4.32
CA ILE A 106 -8.26 -15.81 5.44
C ILE A 106 -9.42 -16.00 6.43
N GLN A 107 -10.66 -15.99 5.94
CA GLN A 107 -11.85 -16.19 6.78
C GLN A 107 -11.83 -17.50 7.56
N LYS A 108 -11.31 -18.57 6.96
CA LYS A 108 -11.21 -19.89 7.59
C LYS A 108 -10.26 -19.94 8.78
N TYR A 109 -9.18 -19.16 8.72
CA TYR A 109 -8.10 -19.19 9.73
C TYR A 109 -8.12 -18.01 10.70
N LEU A 110 -8.92 -16.97 10.43
CA LEU A 110 -9.14 -15.90 11.40
C LEU A 110 -9.88 -16.44 12.63
N PRO A 111 -9.43 -16.08 13.85
CA PRO A 111 -10.15 -16.47 15.06
C PRO A 111 -11.53 -15.80 15.10
N GLU A 112 -12.54 -16.52 15.58
CA GLU A 112 -13.81 -15.91 15.95
C GLU A 112 -13.61 -15.03 17.19
N ASN A 113 -13.65 -13.74 17.00
CA ASN A 113 -13.48 -12.76 18.08
C ASN A 113 -14.50 -11.64 17.93
N ASN A 114 -14.79 -10.95 19.04
CA ASN A 114 -15.57 -9.72 18.99
C ASN A 114 -14.77 -8.66 18.23
N HIS A 115 -15.48 -7.83 17.45
CA HIS A 115 -14.84 -6.69 16.77
C HIS A 115 -14.10 -5.82 17.78
N ILE A 116 -12.77 -5.79 17.70
CA ILE A 116 -11.92 -4.93 18.57
C ILE A 116 -12.26 -3.47 18.32
N TYR A 117 -12.56 -3.12 17.09
CA TYR A 117 -13.13 -1.84 16.70
C TYR A 117 -14.64 -2.05 16.61
N GLY A 118 -15.43 -1.38 17.45
CA GLY A 118 -16.89 -1.54 17.51
C GLY A 118 -17.58 -1.42 16.12
N GLU A 119 -18.89 -1.60 16.05
CA GLU A 119 -19.66 -1.59 14.78
C GLU A 119 -19.41 -0.34 13.91
N GLU A 120 -18.91 0.75 14.49
CA GLU A 120 -18.56 1.98 13.77
C GLU A 120 -17.21 1.90 13.04
N GLY A 121 -16.45 0.82 13.22
CA GLY A 121 -15.15 0.60 12.55
C GLY A 121 -14.10 1.69 12.88
N ILE A 122 -12.99 1.67 12.20
CA ILE A 122 -12.05 2.81 12.14
C ILE A 122 -12.87 4.02 11.68
N GLN A 123 -12.95 5.06 12.50
CA GLN A 123 -13.77 6.25 12.24
C GLN A 123 -13.72 6.63 10.76
N GLY A 124 -14.87 6.72 10.09
CA GLY A 124 -15.02 6.84 8.65
C GLY A 124 -14.05 7.84 8.01
N THR A 125 -13.77 8.94 8.72
CA THR A 125 -12.84 9.99 8.30
C THR A 125 -11.40 9.50 8.04
N HIS A 126 -10.86 8.57 8.84
CA HIS A 126 -9.49 8.04 8.62
C HIS A 126 -9.44 7.09 7.42
N LYS A 127 -10.46 6.24 7.27
CA LYS A 127 -10.60 5.37 6.11
C LYS A 127 -10.73 6.18 4.83
N ASP A 128 -11.54 7.22 4.86
CA ASP A 128 -11.76 8.09 3.72
C ASP A 128 -10.51 8.88 3.34
N MET A 129 -9.80 9.45 4.32
CA MET A 129 -8.51 10.11 4.09
C MET A 129 -7.48 9.16 3.47
N PHE A 130 -7.41 7.91 3.95
CA PHE A 130 -6.54 6.90 3.38
C PHE A 130 -6.92 6.60 1.92
N MET A 131 -8.21 6.36 1.64
CA MET A 131 -8.68 6.09 0.28
C MET A 131 -8.41 7.25 -0.68
N ILE A 132 -8.66 8.49 -0.26
CA ILE A 132 -8.35 9.68 -1.04
C ILE A 132 -6.86 9.74 -1.38
N THR A 133 -6.02 9.52 -0.38
CA THR A 133 -4.56 9.54 -0.52
C THR A 133 -4.09 8.49 -1.52
N GLU A 134 -4.56 7.25 -1.38
CA GLU A 134 -4.14 6.13 -2.24
C GLU A 134 -4.66 6.27 -3.67
N LEU A 135 -5.90 6.75 -3.89
CA LEU A 135 -6.41 7.01 -5.24
C LEU A 135 -5.59 8.10 -5.95
N ILE A 136 -5.24 9.18 -5.27
CA ILE A 136 -4.38 10.22 -5.86
C ILE A 136 -2.97 9.65 -6.13
N ARG A 137 -2.41 8.88 -5.19
CA ARG A 137 -1.08 8.27 -5.33
C ARG A 137 -1.02 7.28 -6.49
N GLU A 138 -2.05 6.48 -6.67
CA GLU A 138 -2.17 5.58 -7.82
C GLU A 138 -2.09 6.33 -9.16
N LYS A 139 -2.80 7.48 -9.29
CA LYS A 139 -2.75 8.26 -10.54
C LYS A 139 -1.36 8.87 -10.77
N ILE A 140 -0.66 9.25 -9.69
CA ILE A 140 0.73 9.70 -9.79
C ILE A 140 1.62 8.56 -10.33
N ILE A 141 1.53 7.36 -9.76
CA ILE A 141 2.31 6.19 -10.19
C ILE A 141 2.06 5.88 -11.66
N ARG A 142 0.80 5.79 -12.06
CA ARG A 142 0.42 5.44 -13.44
C ARG A 142 0.87 6.47 -14.48
N MET A 143 0.95 7.75 -14.10
CA MET A 143 1.26 8.83 -15.05
C MET A 143 2.73 9.21 -15.11
N LEU A 144 3.49 9.00 -14.03
CA LEU A 144 4.85 9.55 -13.90
C LEU A 144 5.95 8.50 -13.91
N GLY A 145 5.60 7.21 -14.08
CA GLY A 145 6.56 6.12 -14.12
C GLY A 145 7.14 5.73 -12.76
N ASP A 146 8.13 4.86 -12.76
CA ASP A 146 8.52 4.07 -11.60
C ASP A 146 9.35 4.79 -10.53
N GLU A 147 10.11 5.83 -10.88
CA GLU A 147 11.09 6.45 -9.95
C GLU A 147 10.50 7.59 -9.09
N LEU A 148 9.58 8.37 -9.64
CA LEU A 148 9.00 9.54 -8.97
C LEU A 148 8.08 9.19 -7.79
N PRO A 149 7.29 8.11 -7.85
CA PRO A 149 6.36 7.74 -6.79
C PRO A 149 7.01 7.47 -5.43
N HIS A 150 8.25 7.01 -5.41
CA HIS A 150 8.99 6.74 -4.17
C HIS A 150 9.45 8.01 -3.43
N ASP A 151 9.49 9.14 -4.14
CA ASP A 151 9.85 10.45 -3.60
C ASP A 151 8.64 11.38 -3.50
N THR A 152 7.42 10.86 -3.68
CA THR A 152 6.17 11.62 -3.53
C THR A 152 5.37 11.14 -2.33
N PHE A 153 4.72 12.08 -1.69
CA PHE A 153 3.78 11.83 -0.60
C PHE A 153 2.52 12.67 -0.82
N VAL A 154 1.35 12.08 -0.58
CA VAL A 154 0.06 12.77 -0.68
C VAL A 154 -0.51 12.97 0.71
N GLN A 155 -0.95 14.18 1.01
CA GLN A 155 -1.61 14.53 2.26
C GLN A 155 -2.95 15.19 1.97
N VAL A 156 -3.99 14.77 2.67
CA VAL A 156 -5.29 15.45 2.69
C VAL A 156 -5.23 16.54 3.75
N GLU A 157 -5.38 17.80 3.33
CA GLU A 157 -5.40 18.97 4.24
C GLU A 157 -6.83 19.33 4.69
N LEU A 158 -7.84 18.99 3.88
CA LEU A 158 -9.24 19.25 4.16
C LEU A 158 -10.11 18.14 3.58
N LEU A 159 -11.05 17.67 4.38
CA LEU A 159 -12.15 16.80 3.97
C LEU A 159 -13.43 17.32 4.63
N GLU A 160 -14.34 17.85 3.83
CA GLU A 160 -15.65 18.33 4.27
C GLU A 160 -16.74 17.58 3.49
N ASP A 161 -17.62 16.89 4.21
CA ASP A 161 -18.78 16.22 3.63
C ASP A 161 -20.01 17.12 3.78
N GLU A 162 -20.38 17.78 2.70
CA GLU A 162 -21.63 18.55 2.62
C GLU A 162 -22.74 17.67 1.99
N GLU A 163 -24.01 18.08 2.13
CA GLU A 163 -25.15 17.27 1.66
C GLU A 163 -25.03 16.75 0.22
N SER A 164 -24.56 17.58 -0.71
CA SER A 164 -24.51 17.28 -2.14
C SER A 164 -23.12 17.12 -2.73
N ILE A 165 -22.07 17.51 -2.00
CA ILE A 165 -20.71 17.57 -2.50
C ILE A 165 -19.69 17.31 -1.41
N ILE A 166 -18.64 16.55 -1.72
CA ILE A 166 -17.50 16.38 -0.84
C ILE A 166 -16.38 17.29 -1.31
N LYS A 167 -15.86 18.12 -0.42
CA LYS A 167 -14.74 19.01 -0.69
C LYS A 167 -13.46 18.41 -0.15
N ILE A 168 -12.50 18.23 -1.04
CA ILE A 168 -11.21 17.64 -0.75
C ILE A 168 -10.10 18.60 -1.16
N HIS A 169 -9.25 18.96 -0.20
CA HIS A 169 -8.01 19.65 -0.50
C HIS A 169 -6.84 18.72 -0.21
N SER A 170 -5.97 18.50 -1.19
CA SER A 170 -4.82 17.63 -1.07
C SER A 170 -3.53 18.31 -1.52
N VAL A 171 -2.42 17.86 -0.97
CA VAL A 171 -1.08 18.31 -1.35
C VAL A 171 -0.24 17.12 -1.72
N ILE A 172 0.40 17.20 -2.88
CA ILE A 172 1.44 16.28 -3.31
C ILE A 172 2.79 16.90 -2.93
N TYR A 173 3.48 16.26 -2.00
CA TYR A 173 4.83 16.65 -1.63
C TYR A 173 5.86 15.92 -2.48
N VAL A 174 6.88 16.63 -2.90
CA VAL A 174 8.03 16.13 -3.64
C VAL A 174 9.33 16.62 -3.00
N VAL A 175 10.44 15.95 -3.26
CA VAL A 175 11.73 16.27 -2.63
C VAL A 175 12.44 17.44 -3.33
N ARG A 176 12.22 17.61 -4.66
CA ARG A 176 12.98 18.56 -5.51
C ARG A 176 12.06 19.38 -6.43
N ASP A 177 12.52 20.58 -6.79
CA ASP A 177 11.79 21.44 -7.74
C ASP A 177 11.63 20.82 -9.14
N SER A 178 12.63 20.06 -9.61
CA SER A 178 12.52 19.33 -10.87
C SER A 178 11.36 18.31 -10.86
N GLN A 179 11.17 17.60 -9.75
CA GLN A 179 10.05 16.67 -9.57
C GLN A 179 8.72 17.41 -9.54
N LYS A 180 8.66 18.58 -8.87
CA LYS A 180 7.47 19.44 -8.88
C LYS A 180 7.05 19.82 -10.31
N GLN A 181 8.01 20.19 -11.15
CA GLN A 181 7.74 20.53 -12.55
C GLN A 181 7.20 19.33 -13.33
N ILE A 182 7.72 18.13 -13.09
CA ILE A 182 7.24 16.89 -13.73
C ILE A 182 5.80 16.57 -13.30
N VAL A 183 5.49 16.65 -12.00
CA VAL A 183 4.14 16.40 -11.47
C VAL A 183 3.13 17.41 -12.01
N ILE A 184 3.51 18.67 -12.08
CA ILE A 184 2.65 19.73 -12.64
C ILE A 184 2.48 19.52 -14.16
N GLY A 185 3.56 19.24 -14.86
CA GLY A 185 3.60 19.09 -16.31
C GLY A 185 3.47 20.41 -17.06
N LYS A 186 3.58 20.36 -18.40
CA LYS A 186 3.49 21.54 -19.26
C LYS A 186 2.12 22.20 -19.10
N GLY A 187 2.11 23.47 -18.68
CA GLY A 187 0.86 24.21 -18.47
C GLY A 187 -0.09 23.61 -17.42
N GLY A 188 0.42 22.83 -16.47
CA GLY A 188 -0.40 22.16 -15.46
C GLY A 188 -1.13 20.90 -15.96
N GLY A 189 -0.82 20.43 -17.18
CA GLY A 189 -1.56 19.36 -17.84
C GLY A 189 -1.54 18.02 -17.13
N THR A 190 -0.40 17.64 -16.55
CA THR A 190 -0.25 16.37 -15.82
C THR A 190 -1.05 16.39 -14.52
N LEU A 191 -0.88 17.44 -13.71
CA LEU A 191 -1.62 17.60 -12.45
C LEU A 191 -3.14 17.65 -12.67
N LYS A 192 -3.58 18.33 -13.74
CA LYS A 192 -5.00 18.37 -14.14
C LYS A 192 -5.54 16.98 -14.45
N LYS A 193 -4.79 16.14 -15.18
CA LYS A 193 -5.19 14.77 -15.50
C LYS A 193 -5.23 13.89 -14.25
N ILE A 194 -4.22 13.99 -13.37
CA ILE A 194 -4.18 13.29 -12.08
C ILE A 194 -5.45 13.63 -11.28
N GLY A 195 -5.72 14.93 -11.08
CA GLY A 195 -6.89 15.38 -10.33
C GLY A 195 -8.22 14.96 -10.95
N GLN A 196 -8.32 14.99 -12.28
CA GLN A 196 -9.54 14.60 -12.98
C GLN A 196 -9.83 13.10 -12.83
N GLN A 197 -8.83 12.24 -12.99
CA GLN A 197 -9.01 10.78 -12.85
C GLN A 197 -9.28 10.40 -11.40
N ALA A 198 -8.53 10.96 -10.45
CA ALA A 198 -8.78 10.73 -9.03
C ALA A 198 -10.20 11.17 -8.63
N ARG A 199 -10.67 12.32 -9.11
CA ARG A 199 -12.00 12.82 -8.82
C ARG A 199 -13.10 11.86 -9.29
N ILE A 200 -12.99 11.28 -10.47
CA ILE A 200 -13.98 10.34 -11.00
C ILE A 200 -14.12 9.13 -10.07
N GLU A 201 -13.03 8.53 -9.68
CA GLU A 201 -13.05 7.37 -8.78
C GLU A 201 -13.47 7.72 -7.35
N LEU A 202 -13.14 8.93 -6.89
CA LEU A 202 -13.65 9.43 -5.60
C LEU A 202 -15.17 9.69 -5.64
N GLU A 203 -15.72 10.19 -6.76
CA GLU A 203 -17.17 10.34 -6.95
C GLU A 203 -17.87 8.97 -6.91
N GLU A 204 -17.25 7.94 -7.48
CA GLU A 204 -17.74 6.56 -7.41
C GLU A 204 -17.67 5.99 -5.98
N TYR A 205 -16.55 6.17 -5.29
CA TYR A 205 -16.33 5.72 -3.91
C TYR A 205 -17.32 6.33 -2.93
N PHE A 206 -17.55 7.66 -3.01
CA PHE A 206 -18.43 8.38 -2.09
C PHE A 206 -19.91 8.37 -2.52
N GLY A 207 -20.23 8.01 -3.76
CA GLY A 207 -21.58 8.13 -4.31
C GLY A 207 -22.08 9.58 -4.42
N LYS A 208 -21.20 10.58 -4.30
CA LYS A 208 -21.50 12.02 -4.30
C LYS A 208 -20.57 12.77 -5.25
N LYS A 209 -20.96 14.00 -5.61
CA LYS A 209 -20.05 14.89 -6.32
C LYS A 209 -18.85 15.25 -5.50
N VAL A 210 -17.66 15.33 -6.13
CA VAL A 210 -16.40 15.65 -5.46
C VAL A 210 -15.78 16.91 -6.06
N PHE A 211 -15.49 17.87 -5.20
CA PHE A 211 -14.61 18.98 -5.50
C PHE A 211 -13.20 18.67 -5.00
N LEU A 212 -12.32 18.26 -5.91
CA LEU A 212 -10.94 17.96 -5.60
C LEU A 212 -10.01 19.10 -6.03
N LYS A 213 -9.29 19.67 -5.07
CA LYS A 213 -8.24 20.65 -5.29
C LYS A 213 -6.91 20.12 -4.82
N THR A 214 -5.92 20.06 -5.71
CA THR A 214 -4.62 19.46 -5.45
C THR A 214 -3.50 20.44 -5.78
N TRP A 215 -2.55 20.58 -4.85
CA TRP A 215 -1.33 21.39 -5.02
C TRP A 215 -0.09 20.52 -5.01
N VAL A 216 1.01 21.06 -5.54
CA VAL A 216 2.33 20.42 -5.46
C VAL A 216 3.26 21.33 -4.68
N LYS A 217 3.80 20.84 -3.57
CA LYS A 217 4.75 21.54 -2.71
C LYS A 217 6.08 20.80 -2.68
N VAL A 218 7.20 21.53 -2.64
CA VAL A 218 8.52 20.95 -2.40
C VAL A 218 8.77 20.93 -0.92
N LYS A 219 9.09 19.77 -0.36
CA LYS A 219 9.56 19.61 1.01
C LYS A 219 10.84 18.80 0.99
N LYS A 220 11.95 19.50 1.09
CA LYS A 220 13.28 18.88 1.10
C LYS A 220 13.40 17.93 2.28
N ASN A 221 14.02 16.76 2.05
CA ASN A 221 14.35 15.78 3.08
C ASN A 221 13.17 15.19 3.88
N TRP A 222 11.92 15.34 3.43
CA TRP A 222 10.77 14.77 4.14
C TRP A 222 10.90 13.25 4.33
N ASN A 223 11.53 12.55 3.38
CA ASN A 223 11.76 11.11 3.38
C ASN A 223 12.92 10.66 4.28
N THR A 224 13.62 11.61 4.92
CA THR A 224 14.71 11.37 5.87
C THR A 224 14.42 11.92 7.28
N ASP A 225 13.31 12.60 7.48
CA ASP A 225 12.86 13.17 8.73
C ASP A 225 11.92 12.18 9.44
N SER A 226 12.44 11.50 10.49
CA SER A 226 11.70 10.47 11.22
C SER A 226 10.42 11.00 11.89
N ASP A 227 10.49 12.19 12.47
CA ASP A 227 9.39 12.76 13.23
C ASP A 227 8.28 13.20 12.28
N TYR A 228 8.67 13.73 11.11
CA TYR A 228 7.72 14.07 10.07
C TYR A 228 7.06 12.82 9.46
N ILE A 229 7.84 11.77 9.17
CA ILE A 229 7.31 10.50 8.64
C ILE A 229 6.29 9.89 9.62
N GLN A 230 6.57 9.91 10.92
CA GLN A 230 5.62 9.45 11.95
C GLN A 230 4.36 10.33 11.98
N SER A 231 4.50 11.65 11.89
CA SER A 231 3.36 12.58 11.85
C SER A 231 2.44 12.38 10.63
N LEU A 232 2.94 11.73 9.59
CA LEU A 232 2.19 11.39 8.37
C LEU A 232 1.39 10.08 8.51
N GLY A 233 1.44 9.41 9.66
CA GLY A 233 0.82 8.10 9.85
C GLY A 233 1.50 6.96 9.07
N VAL A 234 2.67 7.22 8.48
CA VAL A 234 3.48 6.21 7.80
C VAL A 234 4.21 5.41 8.87
N GLY A 235 3.75 4.21 9.15
CA GLY A 235 4.36 3.32 10.14
C GLY A 235 3.46 2.98 11.32
N GLY A 236 2.20 3.37 11.29
CA GLY A 236 1.11 2.93 12.15
C GLY A 236 1.44 2.74 13.63
N SER A 237 1.33 3.77 14.42
CA SER A 237 0.65 3.67 15.70
C SER A 237 -0.56 4.58 15.59
N TYR A 238 -1.70 3.98 15.33
CA TYR A 238 -2.96 4.63 15.65
C TYR A 238 -3.07 4.60 17.19
N GLU A 239 -2.33 5.48 17.87
CA GLU A 239 -2.60 5.73 19.27
C GLU A 239 -3.96 6.37 19.35
N SER A 240 -4.82 5.67 20.05
CA SER A 240 -6.19 5.98 20.46
C SER A 240 -6.33 7.35 21.13
#